data_9c37ec6146924ddbe6bac7b692482b95
#
_entry.id   9c37ec6146924ddbe6bac7b692482b95
#
_cell.length_a   1.000
_cell.length_b   1.000
_cell.length_c   1.000
_cell.angle_alpha   90.00
_cell.angle_beta   90.00
_cell.angle_gamma   90.00
#
_symmetry.space_group_name_H-M   'P 1'
#
loop_
_entity.id
_entity.type
_entity.pdbx_description
1 polymer ?
#
loop_
_entity_poly.entity_id
_entity_poly.type
_entity_poly.pdbx_seq_one_letter_code
_entity_poly.pdbx_strand_id
1 'polypeptide(L)'
;NEICTALGENYAIIIKLHPFCKEKYEIDENLRNRIIDLSEADELNDLLFVTDLLITDYSSVVFEASLLDIPMLFYAFDLDEYIENRDFYYDFKEFIPGKTVATQDELITAVRNKDFESEKVENFKHKFFDDIDGKSSQRVADKIISLLNLEN
;
A
#
# COMPACT_ATOMS: atom_id res chain seq x y z
N ASN A 1 -1.16 -17.98 -6.48
CA ASN A 1 -1.97 -18.81 -7.41
C ASN A 1 -3.41 -18.95 -6.90
N GLU A 2 -3.63 -19.41 -5.67
CA GLU A 2 -4.96 -19.69 -5.08
C GLU A 2 -5.86 -18.44 -5.05
N ILE A 3 -5.34 -17.31 -4.59
CA ILE A 3 -6.09 -16.04 -4.57
C ILE A 3 -6.53 -15.65 -5.99
N CYS A 4 -5.62 -15.70 -6.96
CA CYS A 4 -5.93 -15.36 -8.35
C CYS A 4 -6.99 -16.28 -8.95
N THR A 5 -6.90 -17.57 -8.67
CA THR A 5 -7.90 -18.56 -9.09
C THR A 5 -9.25 -18.28 -8.44
N ALA A 6 -9.27 -18.03 -7.15
CA ALA A 6 -10.50 -17.80 -6.39
C ALA A 6 -11.23 -16.51 -6.78
N LEU A 7 -10.49 -15.44 -7.15
CA LEU A 7 -11.08 -14.18 -7.60
C LEU A 7 -11.69 -14.26 -9.00
N GLY A 8 -11.25 -15.21 -9.86
CA GLY A 8 -11.79 -15.40 -11.20
C GLY A 8 -11.14 -14.50 -12.25
N GLU A 9 -11.64 -14.58 -13.49
CA GLU A 9 -10.96 -14.05 -14.69
C GLU A 9 -10.97 -12.51 -14.82
N ASN A 10 -11.80 -11.83 -14.04
CA ASN A 10 -11.89 -10.36 -14.09
C ASN A 10 -10.79 -9.63 -13.32
N TYR A 11 -9.88 -10.36 -12.68
CA TYR A 11 -8.80 -9.81 -11.86
C TYR A 11 -7.45 -10.20 -12.43
N ALA A 12 -6.55 -9.22 -12.46
CA ALA A 12 -5.12 -9.42 -12.62
C ALA A 12 -4.41 -9.05 -11.31
N ILE A 13 -3.31 -9.73 -11.00
CA ILE A 13 -2.50 -9.48 -9.81
C ILE A 13 -1.13 -9.01 -10.27
N ILE A 14 -0.72 -7.83 -9.79
CA ILE A 14 0.66 -7.35 -9.93
C ILE A 14 1.36 -7.64 -8.60
N ILE A 15 2.49 -8.32 -8.68
CA ILE A 15 3.35 -8.59 -7.53
C ILE A 15 4.53 -7.62 -7.55
N LYS A 16 4.74 -6.93 -6.43
CA LYS A 16 5.91 -6.08 -6.18
C LYS A 16 6.48 -6.42 -4.82
N LEU A 17 7.45 -7.31 -4.78
CA LEU A 17 8.13 -7.67 -3.53
C LEU A 17 9.05 -6.55 -3.07
N HIS A 18 9.22 -6.46 -1.75
CA HIS A 18 10.23 -5.58 -1.18
C HIS A 18 11.63 -6.05 -1.61
N PRO A 19 12.58 -5.14 -1.92
CA PRO A 19 13.93 -5.50 -2.38
C PRO A 19 14.70 -6.44 -1.45
N PHE A 20 14.36 -6.48 -0.17
CA PHE A 20 14.97 -7.39 0.81
C PHE A 20 14.29 -8.76 0.88
N CYS A 21 13.15 -8.94 0.25
CA CYS A 21 12.51 -10.25 0.16
C CYS A 21 13.30 -11.15 -0.80
N LYS A 22 13.77 -12.28 -0.27
CA LYS A 22 14.55 -13.27 -1.04
C LYS A 22 13.76 -14.56 -1.28
N GLU A 23 12.53 -14.60 -0.86
CA GLU A 23 11.67 -15.77 -1.03
C GLU A 23 11.38 -15.99 -2.50
N LYS A 24 11.43 -17.26 -2.90
CA LYS A 24 11.07 -17.69 -4.25
C LYS A 24 9.67 -18.25 -4.22
N TYR A 25 8.88 -17.89 -5.21
CA TYR A 25 7.56 -18.44 -5.43
C TYR A 25 7.41 -18.82 -6.91
N GLU A 26 6.46 -19.69 -7.19
CA GLU A 26 6.16 -20.13 -8.54
C GLU A 26 4.77 -19.65 -8.95
N ILE A 27 4.68 -19.16 -10.18
CA ILE A 27 3.40 -18.79 -10.80
C ILE A 27 3.00 -19.94 -11.72
N ASP A 28 1.81 -20.49 -11.52
CA ASP A 28 1.25 -21.53 -12.36
C ASP A 28 1.17 -21.07 -13.83
N GLU A 29 1.52 -21.93 -14.76
CA GLU A 29 1.59 -21.57 -16.20
C GLU A 29 0.28 -21.00 -16.74
N ASN A 30 -0.86 -21.54 -16.30
CA ASN A 30 -2.19 -21.10 -16.69
C ASN A 30 -2.61 -19.74 -16.10
N LEU A 31 -1.86 -19.20 -15.11
CA LEU A 31 -2.11 -17.91 -14.46
C LEU A 31 -1.12 -16.81 -14.88
N ARG A 32 -0.10 -17.12 -15.69
CA ARG A 32 0.94 -16.17 -16.10
C ARG A 32 0.43 -14.95 -16.89
N ASN A 33 -0.73 -15.05 -17.48
CA ASN A 33 -1.39 -13.92 -18.14
C ASN A 33 -2.17 -13.02 -17.19
N ARG A 34 -2.29 -13.41 -15.92
CA ARG A 34 -3.05 -12.71 -14.88
C ARG A 34 -2.24 -12.39 -13.63
N ILE A 35 -1.12 -13.06 -13.42
CA ILE A 35 -0.18 -12.76 -12.34
C ILE A 35 1.10 -12.25 -12.98
N ILE A 36 1.39 -10.98 -12.75
CA ILE A 36 2.53 -10.28 -13.36
C ILE A 36 3.49 -9.89 -12.24
N ASP A 37 4.68 -10.46 -12.27
CA ASP A 37 5.74 -10.10 -11.33
C ASP A 37 6.52 -8.90 -11.87
N LEU A 38 6.44 -7.79 -11.15
CA LEU A 38 7.18 -6.57 -11.40
C LEU A 38 8.10 -6.22 -10.22
N SER A 39 8.56 -7.23 -9.47
CA SER A 39 9.43 -7.04 -8.31
C SER A 39 10.74 -6.35 -8.67
N GLU A 40 11.26 -6.57 -9.88
CA GLU A 40 12.47 -5.92 -10.40
C GLU A 40 12.21 -4.56 -11.08
N ALA A 41 10.95 -4.14 -11.25
CA ALA A 41 10.63 -2.83 -11.81
C ALA A 41 11.03 -1.72 -10.82
N ASP A 42 11.63 -0.65 -11.32
CA ASP A 42 12.23 0.39 -10.48
C ASP A 42 11.18 1.29 -9.81
N GLU A 43 10.07 1.61 -10.50
CA GLU A 43 9.13 2.62 -10.07
C GLU A 43 7.82 2.04 -9.51
N LEU A 44 7.76 1.90 -8.17
CA LEU A 44 6.53 1.49 -7.49
C LEU A 44 5.38 2.46 -7.75
N ASN A 45 5.66 3.76 -7.76
CA ASN A 45 4.64 4.78 -7.92
C ASN A 45 3.93 4.72 -9.28
N ASP A 46 4.64 4.31 -10.33
CA ASP A 46 4.02 4.13 -11.65
C ASP A 46 2.98 3.00 -11.66
N LEU A 47 3.18 1.98 -10.84
CA LEU A 47 2.23 0.87 -10.71
C LEU A 47 0.94 1.30 -10.02
N LEU A 48 1.00 2.29 -9.13
CA LEU A 48 -0.20 2.78 -8.45
C LEU A 48 -1.22 3.40 -9.43
N PHE A 49 -0.77 3.99 -10.55
CA PHE A 49 -1.68 4.56 -11.56
C PHE A 49 -2.52 3.51 -12.31
N VAL A 50 -2.15 2.24 -12.24
CA VAL A 50 -2.89 1.13 -12.87
C VAL A 50 -3.49 0.18 -11.84
N THR A 51 -3.48 0.56 -10.56
CA THR A 51 -3.92 -0.26 -9.42
C THR A 51 -5.33 0.14 -9.01
N ASP A 52 -6.28 -0.80 -9.07
CA ASP A 52 -7.65 -0.60 -8.58
C ASP A 52 -7.81 -0.95 -7.09
N LEU A 53 -6.90 -1.76 -6.54
CA LEU A 53 -6.87 -2.19 -5.14
C LEU A 53 -5.43 -2.49 -4.74
N LEU A 54 -4.95 -1.85 -3.68
CA LEU A 54 -3.67 -2.18 -3.07
C LEU A 54 -3.87 -3.22 -1.97
N ILE A 55 -3.14 -4.33 -2.05
CA ILE A 55 -3.02 -5.30 -0.96
C ILE A 55 -1.60 -5.20 -0.42
N THR A 56 -1.46 -4.85 0.83
CA THR A 56 -0.15 -4.65 1.47
C THR A 56 -0.18 -5.13 2.93
N ASP A 57 0.94 -4.98 3.62
CA ASP A 57 1.07 -5.27 5.04
C ASP A 57 1.42 -4.00 5.84
N TYR A 58 2.69 -3.82 6.19
CA TYR A 58 3.20 -2.73 7.05
C TYR A 58 3.95 -1.64 6.25
N SER A 59 3.64 -1.49 4.97
CA SER A 59 4.37 -0.61 4.05
C SER A 59 3.93 0.85 4.13
N SER A 60 4.88 1.77 3.98
CA SER A 60 4.61 3.21 3.84
C SER A 60 3.97 3.61 2.51
N VAL A 61 3.87 2.70 1.52
CA VAL A 61 3.18 2.94 0.24
C VAL A 61 1.73 3.41 0.41
N VAL A 62 1.17 3.23 1.59
CA VAL A 62 -0.18 3.69 1.93
C VAL A 62 -0.33 5.22 1.80
N PHE A 63 0.74 5.99 1.98
CA PHE A 63 0.72 7.43 1.79
C PHE A 63 0.52 7.79 0.33
N GLU A 64 1.32 7.21 -0.57
CA GLU A 64 1.21 7.45 -2.01
C GLU A 64 -0.12 6.94 -2.56
N ALA A 65 -0.54 5.73 -2.18
CA ALA A 65 -1.81 5.14 -2.60
C ALA A 65 -3.02 5.97 -2.12
N SER A 66 -2.96 6.54 -0.92
CA SER A 66 -4.04 7.38 -0.40
C SER A 66 -4.22 8.67 -1.21
N LEU A 67 -3.14 9.26 -1.75
CA LEU A 67 -3.21 10.44 -2.63
C LEU A 67 -3.94 10.18 -3.95
N LEU A 68 -3.98 8.92 -4.37
CA LEU A 68 -4.67 8.46 -5.58
C LEU A 68 -6.05 7.85 -5.29
N ASP A 69 -6.53 7.94 -4.06
CA ASP A 69 -7.81 7.39 -3.60
C ASP A 69 -7.93 5.86 -3.83
N ILE A 70 -6.81 5.14 -3.84
CA ILE A 70 -6.81 3.70 -4.06
C ILE A 70 -7.34 2.99 -2.81
N PRO A 71 -8.38 2.13 -2.92
CA PRO A 71 -8.81 1.29 -1.82
C PRO A 71 -7.69 0.35 -1.36
N MET A 72 -7.65 0.04 -0.06
CA MET A 72 -6.56 -0.77 0.50
C MET A 72 -7.07 -1.91 1.36
N LEU A 73 -6.41 -3.06 1.26
CA LEU A 73 -6.54 -4.19 2.18
C LEU A 73 -5.19 -4.47 2.84
N PHE A 74 -5.21 -4.65 4.14
CA PHE A 74 -4.03 -4.95 4.94
C PHE A 74 -4.02 -6.43 5.32
N TYR A 75 -3.19 -7.22 4.62
CA TYR A 75 -3.03 -8.65 4.91
C TYR A 75 -1.99 -8.83 6.01
N ALA A 76 -2.44 -8.75 7.25
CA ALA A 76 -1.61 -8.70 8.46
C ALA A 76 -1.86 -9.94 9.33
N PHE A 77 -1.50 -11.13 8.82
CA PHE A 77 -1.68 -12.42 9.51
C PHE A 77 -0.74 -12.59 10.71
N ASP A 78 0.35 -11.85 10.74
CA ASP A 78 1.41 -11.89 11.76
C ASP A 78 1.47 -10.59 12.60
N LEU A 79 0.38 -9.82 12.65
CA LEU A 79 0.34 -8.49 13.28
C LEU A 79 0.82 -8.50 14.74
N ASP A 80 0.38 -9.47 15.54
CA ASP A 80 0.75 -9.54 16.95
C ASP A 80 2.26 -9.77 17.12
N GLU A 81 2.85 -10.68 16.32
CA GLU A 81 4.29 -10.92 16.30
C GLU A 81 5.07 -9.70 15.80
N TYR A 82 4.54 -9.00 14.80
CA TYR A 82 5.17 -7.80 14.25
C TYR A 82 5.22 -6.68 15.30
N ILE A 83 4.12 -6.47 16.05
CA ILE A 83 4.04 -5.46 17.13
C ILE A 83 5.06 -5.80 18.24
N GLU A 84 5.16 -7.07 18.65
CA GLU A 84 6.12 -7.49 19.69
C GLU A 84 7.57 -7.22 19.28
N ASN A 85 7.91 -7.33 17.99
CA ASN A 85 9.29 -7.24 17.51
C ASN A 85 9.69 -5.84 17.03
N ARG A 86 8.77 -5.00 16.54
CA ARG A 86 9.10 -3.73 15.87
C ARG A 86 8.38 -2.52 16.38
N ASP A 87 7.18 -2.71 16.96
CA ASP A 87 6.29 -1.65 17.43
C ASP A 87 5.92 -0.62 16.33
N PHE A 88 4.87 0.14 16.56
CA PHE A 88 4.40 1.21 15.67
C PHE A 88 4.34 2.52 16.43
N TYR A 89 4.60 3.63 15.73
CA TYR A 89 4.41 4.96 16.30
C TYR A 89 2.92 5.27 16.58
N TYR A 90 2.02 4.71 15.79
CA TYR A 90 0.56 4.78 15.95
C TYR A 90 0.01 3.37 16.18
N ASP A 91 -1.14 3.25 16.84
CA ASP A 91 -1.89 1.98 16.82
C ASP A 91 -2.17 1.60 15.36
N PHE A 92 -1.78 0.39 14.98
CA PHE A 92 -1.83 -0.04 13.58
C PHE A 92 -3.27 0.01 13.04
N LYS A 93 -4.24 -0.50 13.79
CA LYS A 93 -5.64 -0.58 13.34
C LYS A 93 -6.32 0.79 13.22
N GLU A 94 -5.86 1.75 14.02
CA GLU A 94 -6.35 3.14 13.95
C GLU A 94 -5.62 3.97 12.90
N PHE A 95 -4.42 3.55 12.53
CA PHE A 95 -3.57 4.27 11.60
C PHE A 95 -3.91 3.95 10.13
N ILE A 96 -4.18 2.68 9.81
CA ILE A 96 -4.26 2.22 8.42
C ILE A 96 -5.48 2.77 7.66
N PRO A 97 -5.31 3.16 6.39
CA PRO A 97 -6.39 3.67 5.55
C PRO A 97 -7.19 2.57 4.83
N GLY A 98 -7.61 1.53 5.53
CA GLY A 98 -8.37 0.45 4.93
C GLY A 98 -8.72 -0.66 5.91
N LYS A 99 -9.14 -1.79 5.38
CA LYS A 99 -9.57 -2.96 6.14
C LYS A 99 -8.42 -3.93 6.38
N THR A 100 -8.28 -4.43 7.62
CA THR A 100 -7.36 -5.52 7.97
C THR A 100 -8.01 -6.86 7.73
N VAL A 101 -7.27 -7.81 7.16
CA VAL A 101 -7.61 -9.21 7.01
C VAL A 101 -6.43 -10.08 7.45
N ALA A 102 -6.69 -11.18 8.13
CA ALA A 102 -5.67 -12.07 8.67
C ALA A 102 -5.57 -13.40 7.91
N THR A 103 -6.58 -13.75 7.14
CA THR A 103 -6.62 -15.00 6.39
C THR A 103 -6.86 -14.77 4.91
N GLN A 104 -6.45 -15.74 4.10
CA GLN A 104 -6.70 -15.73 2.66
C GLN A 104 -8.20 -15.70 2.32
N ASP A 105 -9.03 -16.43 3.08
CA ASP A 105 -10.48 -16.45 2.87
C ASP A 105 -11.13 -15.10 3.16
N GLU A 106 -10.68 -14.41 4.22
CA GLU A 106 -11.12 -13.04 4.52
C GLU A 106 -10.72 -12.08 3.41
N LEU A 107 -9.49 -12.19 2.88
CA LEU A 107 -9.02 -11.37 1.78
C LEU A 107 -9.89 -11.58 0.53
N ILE A 108 -10.08 -12.82 0.11
CA ILE A 108 -10.92 -13.15 -1.06
C ILE A 108 -12.35 -12.64 -0.87
N THR A 109 -12.90 -12.80 0.33
CA THR A 109 -14.25 -12.33 0.67
C THR A 109 -14.35 -10.81 0.59
N ALA A 110 -13.38 -10.09 1.16
CA ALA A 110 -13.33 -8.63 1.12
C ALA A 110 -13.24 -8.11 -0.32
N VAL A 111 -12.39 -8.71 -1.17
CA VAL A 111 -12.27 -8.32 -2.58
C VAL A 111 -13.58 -8.54 -3.33
N ARG A 112 -14.21 -9.71 -3.18
CA ARG A 112 -15.48 -10.04 -3.86
C ARG A 112 -16.63 -9.12 -3.47
N ASN A 113 -16.67 -8.72 -2.22
CA ASN A 113 -17.71 -7.85 -1.66
C ASN A 113 -17.38 -6.36 -1.81
N LYS A 114 -16.19 -6.01 -2.30
CA LYS A 114 -15.64 -4.64 -2.32
C LYS A 114 -15.69 -3.98 -0.95
N ASP A 115 -15.41 -4.76 0.10
CA ASP A 115 -15.43 -4.34 1.49
C ASP A 115 -14.01 -3.93 1.92
N PHE A 116 -13.64 -2.68 1.61
CA PHE A 116 -12.31 -2.13 1.81
C PHE A 116 -12.25 -1.06 2.90
N GLU A 117 -13.40 -0.67 3.47
CA GLU A 117 -13.50 0.45 4.42
C GLU A 117 -12.90 1.75 3.80
N SER A 118 -13.23 2.02 2.54
CA SER A 118 -12.58 3.07 1.73
C SER A 118 -12.76 4.49 2.29
N GLU A 119 -13.74 4.72 3.17
CA GLU A 119 -13.91 5.98 3.90
C GLU A 119 -12.70 6.32 4.78
N LYS A 120 -11.91 5.32 5.18
CA LYS A 120 -10.68 5.52 5.94
C LYS A 120 -9.59 6.22 5.12
N VAL A 121 -9.58 6.07 3.79
CA VAL A 121 -8.60 6.72 2.90
C VAL A 121 -8.73 8.24 2.98
N GLU A 122 -9.96 8.76 2.92
CA GLU A 122 -10.21 10.20 3.01
C GLU A 122 -9.82 10.77 4.38
N ASN A 123 -10.16 10.08 5.45
CA ASN A 123 -9.76 10.46 6.81
C ASN A 123 -8.24 10.45 6.98
N PHE A 124 -7.56 9.47 6.40
CA PHE A 124 -6.10 9.38 6.40
C PHE A 124 -5.47 10.57 5.67
N LYS A 125 -5.97 10.92 4.48
CA LYS A 125 -5.50 12.08 3.72
C LYS A 125 -5.64 13.36 4.54
N HIS A 126 -6.79 13.60 5.14
CA HIS A 126 -7.00 14.78 5.99
C HIS A 126 -6.09 14.83 7.21
N LYS A 127 -5.70 13.69 7.74
CA LYS A 127 -4.82 13.61 8.92
C LYS A 127 -3.35 13.88 8.57
N PHE A 128 -2.88 13.45 7.39
CA PHE A 128 -1.46 13.42 7.08
C PHE A 128 -1.03 14.40 5.98
N PHE A 129 -1.96 15.00 5.25
CA PHE A 129 -1.65 15.93 4.18
C PHE A 129 -2.41 17.24 4.36
N ASP A 130 -1.67 18.32 4.68
CA ASP A 130 -2.25 19.67 4.81
C ASP A 130 -2.43 20.32 3.42
N ASP A 131 -1.38 20.30 2.61
CA ASP A 131 -1.34 20.94 1.30
C ASP A 131 -0.88 19.94 0.21
N ILE A 132 -1.77 19.60 -0.72
CA ILE A 132 -1.48 18.74 -1.87
C ILE A 132 -1.30 19.61 -3.12
N ASP A 133 -0.32 20.54 -3.10
CA ASP A 133 -0.09 21.52 -4.15
C ASP A 133 1.22 21.30 -4.94
N GLY A 134 1.96 20.22 -4.63
CA GLY A 134 3.24 19.91 -5.26
C GLY A 134 4.42 20.79 -4.83
N LYS A 135 4.25 21.70 -3.83
CA LYS A 135 5.26 22.67 -3.41
C LYS A 135 5.95 22.34 -2.09
N SER A 136 5.78 21.14 -1.56
CA SER A 136 6.35 20.75 -0.25
C SER A 136 7.88 20.91 -0.22
N SER A 137 8.58 20.49 -1.27
CA SER A 137 10.05 20.66 -1.37
C SER A 137 10.47 22.13 -1.32
N GLN A 138 9.72 23.03 -1.98
CA GLN A 138 9.99 24.46 -1.94
C GLN A 138 9.80 25.02 -0.53
N ARG A 139 8.71 24.66 0.15
CA ARG A 139 8.46 25.11 1.55
C ARG A 139 9.58 24.65 2.49
N VAL A 140 10.06 23.42 2.32
CA VAL A 140 11.18 22.89 3.13
C VAL A 140 12.46 23.68 2.83
N ALA A 141 12.79 23.93 1.55
CA ALA A 141 13.97 24.71 1.16
C ALA A 141 13.92 26.12 1.73
N ASP A 142 12.79 26.83 1.58
CA ASP A 142 12.60 28.19 2.10
C ASP A 142 12.74 28.21 3.63
N LYS A 143 12.22 27.20 4.32
CA LYS A 143 12.38 27.08 5.77
C LYS A 143 13.83 26.88 6.19
N ILE A 144 14.58 26.03 5.50
CA ILE A 144 16.02 25.82 5.75
C ILE A 144 16.79 27.13 5.55
N ILE A 145 16.55 27.82 4.43
CA ILE A 145 17.22 29.10 4.11
C ILE A 145 16.96 30.13 5.22
N SER A 146 15.70 30.28 5.65
CA SER A 146 15.34 31.22 6.72
C SER A 146 16.02 30.87 8.06
N LEU A 147 16.16 29.61 8.40
CA LEU A 147 16.83 29.17 9.64
C LEU A 147 18.34 29.37 9.61
N LEU A 148 18.94 29.30 8.43
CA LEU A 148 20.38 29.53 8.27
C LEU A 148 20.76 31.00 8.18
N ASN A 149 19.79 31.96 8.24
CA ASN A 149 20.00 33.38 8.03
C ASN A 149 20.80 33.69 6.73
N LEU A 150 20.57 32.90 5.70
CA LEU A 150 21.14 33.08 4.38
C LEU A 150 20.36 34.12 3.56
N GLU A 151 19.63 35.01 4.21
CA GLU A 151 19.05 36.19 3.58
C GLU A 151 20.16 37.23 3.35
N ASN A 152 20.47 37.44 2.08
CA ASN A 152 21.27 38.60 1.63
C ASN A 152 20.41 39.82 1.50
#